data_0d9fdd54e34efc221202b858f512c552
#
_entry.id   0d9fdd54e34efc221202b858f512c552
#
_cell.length_a   1.000
_cell.length_b   1.000
_cell.length_c   1.000
_cell.angle_alpha   90.00
_cell.angle_beta   90.00
_cell.angle_gamma   90.00
#
_symmetry.space_group_name_H-M   'P 1'
#
loop_
_entity.id
_entity.type
_entity.pdbx_description
1 polymer ?
#
loop_
_entity_poly.entity_id
_entity_poly.type
_entity_poly.pdbx_seq_one_letter_code
_entity_poly.pdbx_strand_id
1 'polypeptide(L)'
;MKRGLHTKLTIGLALLWAGAGCTTVPKAAPRPGVPSGIEGQNLEELEEPKDKAFRSRVEGLTHYLTSRSFEFRGKPDDSLKHLEAAAKADPEQESVVILAARRYLQKKKTDKAIEVLRLGQAANPDAIATHEWLGLAYQQANQPAEAIAAFKTAVAQGQPTLISIRGLTKLHSAAKHFDEAFKVLDTALTKDKPQPEFWIGIADLYRDTGLAAKSKISDIKTGIIAALDKANALKPESPLTIHRLADYYKLWGENEKAIRLFVSLIELSPSLVGVREQLAELYLREEKTKDATKQLEAILRSRPTNERALFVLGGIKRDLDKLDEAAAHFETVLKINPKFEPAYYELASVQLFQDTPKKTLETLIKADKQFKATFINRFYAGLAHSSLHQFSRAIENLLEAEELAQAGEQNRLTHFFYFQLGAAYERNRQYDTAAKIFNKAIGMSPEYHNAMNYLGYMWADINRNLDEATTLIIKANELEPDNAAYVDSLGWLYFRQGKFDEALTELLRAAELTKDEPDSTIFEHIGDAHQALGQADKAKAAWQRAHELLDVQLEKVKAPDAYLFEQLGNVHHKLGQADEAKDAWQRSYEITPTESLREKLHPAKKEG
;
A
#
# COMPACT_ATOMS: atom_id res chain seq x y z
N MET A 1 11.55 24.58 22.84
CA MET A 1 13.00 24.71 22.62
C MET A 1 13.34 24.37 21.19
N LYS A 2 13.93 25.33 20.52
CA LYS A 2 14.31 25.32 19.10
C LYS A 2 15.45 24.35 18.78
N ARG A 3 15.40 23.73 17.59
CA ARG A 3 16.46 23.33 16.65
C ARG A 3 15.82 22.46 15.60
N GLY A 4 15.62 22.75 14.33
CA GLY A 4 16.44 23.42 13.34
C GLY A 4 17.27 22.38 12.59
N LEU A 5 16.72 21.68 11.55
CA LEU A 5 17.56 20.90 10.62
C LEU A 5 17.20 21.33 9.17
N HIS A 6 18.11 22.14 8.63
CA HIS A 6 18.18 22.41 7.19
C HIS A 6 18.81 21.22 6.48
N THR A 7 18.08 20.57 5.58
CA THR A 7 18.68 19.61 4.65
C THR A 7 18.87 20.30 3.30
N LYS A 8 20.11 20.59 2.97
CA LYS A 8 20.54 21.05 1.65
C LYS A 8 20.52 19.89 0.68
N LEU A 9 19.68 19.98 -0.34
CA LEU A 9 19.71 19.08 -1.49
C LEU A 9 20.75 19.61 -2.48
N THR A 10 21.88 18.94 -2.57
CA THR A 10 22.91 19.18 -3.59
C THR A 10 22.63 18.23 -4.75
N ILE A 11 22.22 18.80 -5.90
CA ILE A 11 22.11 18.05 -7.18
C ILE A 11 23.50 17.98 -7.78
N GLY A 12 24.11 16.79 -7.72
CA GLY A 12 25.35 16.50 -8.42
C GLY A 12 25.07 16.05 -9.85
N LEU A 13 25.50 16.85 -10.84
CA LEU A 13 25.60 16.42 -12.23
C LEU A 13 26.83 15.50 -12.35
N ALA A 14 26.62 14.21 -12.59
CA ALA A 14 27.67 13.30 -12.97
C ALA A 14 27.86 13.34 -14.50
N LEU A 15 28.94 13.96 -14.94
CA LEU A 15 29.47 13.83 -16.31
C LEU A 15 30.22 12.49 -16.40
N LEU A 16 29.66 11.56 -17.16
CA LEU A 16 30.34 10.34 -17.60
C LEU A 16 31.33 10.68 -18.73
N TRP A 17 32.61 10.61 -18.43
CA TRP A 17 33.70 10.54 -19.41
C TRP A 17 33.92 9.07 -19.76
N ALA A 18 33.55 8.67 -20.98
CA ALA A 18 33.99 7.40 -21.56
C ALA A 18 35.32 7.65 -22.30
N GLY A 19 36.38 7.05 -21.79
CA GLY A 19 37.66 7.00 -22.49
C GLY A 19 37.59 6.03 -23.66
N ALA A 20 37.93 6.49 -24.85
CA ALA A 20 38.22 5.65 -25.98
C ALA A 20 39.67 5.92 -26.43
N GLY A 21 40.36 4.83 -26.62
CA GLY A 21 41.79 4.78 -26.85
C GLY A 21 42.28 5.43 -28.14
N CYS A 22 43.57 5.76 -28.11
CA CYS A 22 44.37 6.19 -29.23
C CYS A 22 44.24 5.25 -30.43
N THR A 23 43.77 5.79 -31.57
CA THR A 23 44.12 5.29 -32.86
C THR A 23 44.70 6.42 -33.71
N THR A 24 45.79 6.13 -34.29
CA THR A 24 46.65 6.91 -35.17
C THR A 24 45.93 7.87 -36.12
N VAL A 25 46.40 9.12 -36.09
CA VAL A 25 46.03 10.22 -37.04
C VAL A 25 46.46 9.83 -38.45
N PRO A 26 45.58 9.75 -39.45
CA PRO A 26 45.99 9.72 -40.83
C PRO A 26 46.53 11.06 -41.27
N LYS A 27 47.68 11.06 -41.95
CA LYS A 27 48.26 12.25 -42.60
C LYS A 27 47.21 12.94 -43.48
N ALA A 28 47.08 14.23 -43.27
CA ALA A 28 46.25 15.13 -44.09
C ALA A 28 46.59 14.99 -45.58
N ALA A 29 45.58 14.75 -46.39
CA ALA A 29 45.67 14.90 -47.82
C ALA A 29 45.92 16.40 -48.18
N PRO A 30 46.66 16.68 -49.25
CA PRO A 30 46.99 18.05 -49.65
C PRO A 30 45.70 18.80 -50.03
N ARG A 31 45.57 20.01 -49.52
CA ARG A 31 44.48 20.94 -49.88
C ARG A 31 44.48 21.16 -51.38
N PRO A 32 43.32 21.15 -52.06
CA PRO A 32 43.25 21.59 -53.46
C PRO A 32 43.67 23.04 -53.51
N GLY A 33 44.52 23.35 -54.45
CA GLY A 33 45.06 24.69 -54.65
C GLY A 33 43.96 25.72 -54.84
N VAL A 34 44.14 26.84 -54.15
CA VAL A 34 43.38 28.05 -54.41
C VAL A 34 43.65 28.45 -55.87
N PRO A 35 42.63 28.65 -56.72
CA PRO A 35 42.87 29.21 -58.05
C PRO A 35 43.47 30.60 -57.89
N SER A 36 44.72 30.75 -58.29
CA SER A 36 45.35 32.04 -58.49
C SER A 36 44.71 32.68 -59.73
N GLY A 37 43.82 33.60 -59.54
CA GLY A 37 43.20 34.26 -60.66
C GLY A 37 41.96 35.09 -60.32
N ILE A 38 42.06 35.95 -59.30
CA ILE A 38 41.22 37.17 -59.23
C ILE A 38 42.18 38.34 -59.02
N GLU A 39 42.96 38.62 -60.03
CA GLU A 39 43.55 39.99 -60.19
C GLU A 39 42.49 40.91 -60.81
N GLY A 40 42.15 41.94 -60.08
CA GLY A 40 41.61 43.16 -60.70
C GLY A 40 40.15 43.13 -61.15
N GLN A 41 39.22 42.71 -60.30
CA GLN A 41 37.91 43.33 -60.34
C GLN A 41 37.91 44.48 -59.34
N ASN A 42 37.86 45.68 -59.89
CA ASN A 42 37.55 46.87 -59.15
C ASN A 42 36.36 46.57 -58.25
N LEU A 43 36.57 46.71 -56.96
CA LEU A 43 35.50 46.93 -56.01
C LEU A 43 34.98 48.35 -56.30
N GLU A 44 34.44 48.55 -57.54
CA GLU A 44 33.56 49.67 -57.78
C GLU A 44 32.42 49.56 -56.81
N GLU A 45 32.38 50.53 -55.88
CA GLU A 45 31.25 50.95 -55.10
C GLU A 45 30.06 49.96 -55.16
N LEU A 46 30.04 48.95 -54.28
CA LEU A 46 28.79 48.36 -53.89
C LEU A 46 27.93 49.53 -53.41
N GLU A 47 27.02 50.00 -54.28
CA GLU A 47 26.03 50.99 -53.86
C GLU A 47 25.52 50.53 -52.49
N GLU A 48 25.73 51.39 -51.46
CA GLU A 48 25.19 51.11 -50.15
C GLU A 48 23.71 50.81 -50.33
N PRO A 49 23.24 49.64 -49.82
CA PRO A 49 21.84 49.26 -49.98
C PRO A 49 20.98 50.44 -49.47
N LYS A 50 20.14 50.98 -50.33
CA LYS A 50 19.23 52.12 -50.02
C LYS A 50 18.16 51.66 -49.01
N ASP A 51 17.99 50.33 -48.83
CA ASP A 51 17.05 49.73 -47.91
C ASP A 51 17.59 49.77 -46.47
N LYS A 52 16.99 50.66 -45.67
CA LYS A 52 17.29 50.80 -44.24
C LYS A 52 17.13 49.52 -43.47
N ALA A 53 16.16 48.64 -43.80
CA ALA A 53 15.91 47.36 -43.17
C ALA A 53 17.06 46.36 -43.42
N PHE A 54 17.63 46.39 -44.67
CA PHE A 54 18.79 45.58 -44.99
C PHE A 54 20.03 45.97 -44.19
N ARG A 55 20.29 47.25 -44.04
CA ARG A 55 21.41 47.81 -43.25
C ARG A 55 21.26 47.36 -41.76
N SER A 56 20.08 47.53 -41.19
CA SER A 56 19.78 47.11 -39.83
C SER A 56 20.05 45.62 -39.62
N ARG A 57 19.63 44.77 -40.54
CA ARG A 57 19.88 43.30 -40.47
C ARG A 57 21.37 42.97 -40.58
N VAL A 58 22.11 43.61 -41.46
CA VAL A 58 23.57 43.41 -41.61
C VAL A 58 24.30 43.84 -40.33
N GLU A 59 23.95 44.99 -39.77
CA GLU A 59 24.50 45.50 -38.53
C GLU A 59 24.17 44.54 -37.36
N GLY A 60 22.91 44.14 -37.23
CA GLY A 60 22.45 43.17 -36.22
C GLY A 60 23.20 41.85 -36.30
N LEU A 61 23.35 41.29 -37.51
CA LEU A 61 24.10 40.06 -37.74
C LEU A 61 25.59 40.21 -37.39
N THR A 62 26.19 41.35 -37.74
CA THR A 62 27.60 41.62 -37.44
C THR A 62 27.83 41.67 -35.94
N HIS A 63 26.98 42.33 -35.20
CA HIS A 63 27.03 42.36 -33.72
C HIS A 63 26.76 40.97 -33.11
N TYR A 64 25.81 40.23 -33.64
CA TYR A 64 25.53 38.87 -33.17
C TYR A 64 26.75 37.95 -33.34
N LEU A 65 27.38 37.93 -34.53
CA LEU A 65 28.57 37.14 -34.80
C LEU A 65 29.76 37.56 -33.90
N THR A 66 29.91 38.86 -33.68
CA THR A 66 30.91 39.42 -32.77
C THR A 66 30.65 38.96 -31.33
N SER A 67 29.40 38.99 -30.89
CA SER A 67 29.00 38.44 -29.58
C SER A 67 29.37 36.97 -29.44
N ARG A 68 29.11 36.13 -30.45
CA ARG A 68 29.49 34.70 -30.47
C ARG A 68 31.00 34.50 -30.41
N SER A 69 31.78 35.37 -31.09
CA SER A 69 33.24 35.35 -31.02
C SER A 69 33.75 35.63 -29.60
N PHE A 70 33.18 36.63 -28.92
CA PHE A 70 33.54 36.95 -27.54
C PHE A 70 33.14 35.85 -26.57
N GLU A 71 31.98 35.21 -26.78
CA GLU A 71 31.56 34.08 -25.97
C GLU A 71 32.56 32.94 -26.09
N PHE A 72 32.99 32.58 -27.32
CA PHE A 72 33.98 31.53 -27.57
C PHE A 72 35.36 31.86 -26.93
N ARG A 73 35.71 33.14 -26.83
CA ARG A 73 36.94 33.61 -26.16
C ARG A 73 36.81 33.73 -24.64
N GLY A 74 35.70 33.29 -24.03
CA GLY A 74 35.48 33.35 -22.59
C GLY A 74 35.28 34.79 -22.06
N LYS A 75 34.79 35.74 -22.90
CA LYS A 75 34.52 37.13 -22.55
C LYS A 75 33.00 37.38 -22.52
N PRO A 76 32.26 36.89 -21.49
CA PRO A 76 30.80 36.93 -21.47
C PRO A 76 30.19 38.35 -21.36
N ASP A 77 30.93 39.29 -20.76
CA ASP A 77 30.44 40.66 -20.63
C ASP A 77 30.53 41.44 -21.96
N ASP A 78 31.60 41.24 -22.72
CA ASP A 78 31.74 41.81 -24.05
C ASP A 78 30.77 41.13 -25.04
N SER A 79 30.61 39.80 -24.93
CA SER A 79 29.57 39.09 -25.68
C SER A 79 28.19 39.69 -25.46
N LEU A 80 27.82 39.96 -24.17
CA LEU A 80 26.49 40.54 -23.86
C LEU A 80 26.30 41.95 -24.39
N LYS A 81 27.33 42.82 -24.38
CA LYS A 81 27.26 44.16 -24.96
C LYS A 81 26.96 44.10 -26.47
N HIS A 82 27.67 43.21 -27.19
CA HIS A 82 27.45 43.03 -28.62
C HIS A 82 26.09 42.36 -28.91
N LEU A 83 25.62 41.47 -28.03
CA LEU A 83 24.29 40.88 -28.17
C LEU A 83 23.17 41.92 -27.97
N GLU A 84 23.33 42.84 -27.02
CA GLU A 84 22.42 44.00 -26.88
C GLU A 84 22.45 44.91 -28.12
N ALA A 85 23.64 45.20 -28.65
CA ALA A 85 23.78 46.00 -29.88
C ALA A 85 23.10 45.29 -31.06
N ALA A 86 23.23 43.97 -31.18
CA ALA A 86 22.55 43.21 -32.22
C ALA A 86 21.02 43.32 -32.12
N ALA A 87 20.46 43.18 -30.89
CA ALA A 87 19.03 43.33 -30.66
C ALA A 87 18.50 44.74 -30.88
N LYS A 88 19.32 45.75 -30.66
CA LYS A 88 18.99 47.17 -30.95
C LYS A 88 19.05 47.47 -32.43
N ALA A 89 20.01 46.91 -33.17
CA ALA A 89 20.15 47.10 -34.59
C ALA A 89 19.03 46.44 -35.40
N ASP A 90 18.68 45.20 -35.03
CA ASP A 90 17.63 44.44 -35.69
C ASP A 90 16.64 43.83 -34.65
N PRO A 91 15.70 44.63 -34.13
CA PRO A 91 14.74 44.19 -33.13
C PRO A 91 13.65 43.26 -33.69
N GLU A 92 13.53 43.09 -35.02
CA GLU A 92 12.64 42.11 -35.65
C GLU A 92 13.16 40.67 -35.47
N GLN A 93 14.47 40.52 -35.22
CA GLN A 93 15.08 39.22 -34.92
C GLN A 93 14.75 38.77 -33.49
N GLU A 94 13.53 38.24 -33.32
CA GLU A 94 12.99 37.82 -32.02
C GLU A 94 13.97 36.93 -31.24
N SER A 95 14.64 35.97 -31.90
CA SER A 95 15.59 35.04 -31.26
C SER A 95 16.79 35.75 -30.61
N VAL A 96 17.29 36.83 -31.23
CA VAL A 96 18.41 37.65 -30.72
C VAL A 96 17.95 38.50 -29.55
N VAL A 97 16.79 39.13 -29.68
CA VAL A 97 16.14 39.93 -28.61
C VAL A 97 15.95 39.04 -27.35
N ILE A 98 15.35 37.86 -27.50
CA ILE A 98 15.14 36.93 -26.41
C ILE A 98 16.46 36.43 -25.81
N LEU A 99 17.45 36.14 -26.64
CA LEU A 99 18.76 35.70 -26.15
C LEU A 99 19.44 36.76 -25.30
N ALA A 100 19.42 38.03 -25.75
CA ALA A 100 19.93 39.16 -24.99
C ALA A 100 19.21 39.35 -23.65
N ALA A 101 17.89 39.30 -23.66
CA ALA A 101 17.07 39.42 -22.48
C ALA A 101 17.34 38.27 -21.47
N ARG A 102 17.42 37.05 -21.95
CA ARG A 102 17.77 35.87 -21.10
C ARG A 102 19.12 36.05 -20.41
N ARG A 103 20.13 36.55 -21.12
CA ARG A 103 21.46 36.80 -20.54
C ARG A 103 21.41 37.89 -19.47
N TYR A 104 20.61 38.93 -19.69
CA TYR A 104 20.39 39.97 -18.68
C TYR A 104 19.66 39.45 -17.44
N LEU A 105 18.60 38.63 -17.62
CA LEU A 105 17.86 38.02 -16.51
C LEU A 105 18.75 37.09 -15.68
N GLN A 106 19.61 36.29 -16.34
CA GLN A 106 20.61 35.45 -15.65
C GLN A 106 21.57 36.28 -14.79
N LYS A 107 21.94 37.50 -15.23
CA LYS A 107 22.77 38.43 -14.47
C LYS A 107 21.99 39.34 -13.53
N LYS A 108 20.69 39.07 -13.30
CA LYS A 108 19.77 39.89 -12.48
C LYS A 108 19.68 41.36 -12.90
N LYS A 109 19.94 41.66 -14.17
CA LYS A 109 19.78 42.99 -14.76
C LYS A 109 18.42 43.11 -15.44
N THR A 110 17.35 43.04 -14.64
CA THR A 110 15.96 42.95 -15.12
C THR A 110 15.53 44.15 -15.95
N ASP A 111 15.95 45.38 -15.57
CA ASP A 111 15.61 46.60 -16.33
C ASP A 111 16.16 46.56 -17.75
N LYS A 112 17.40 46.08 -17.92
CA LYS A 112 18.02 45.91 -19.24
C LYS A 112 17.33 44.85 -20.08
N ALA A 113 16.87 43.75 -19.44
CA ALA A 113 16.11 42.75 -20.15
C ALA A 113 14.76 43.29 -20.64
N ILE A 114 14.07 44.06 -19.81
CA ILE A 114 12.81 44.74 -20.18
C ILE A 114 13.03 45.73 -21.31
N GLU A 115 14.10 46.56 -21.24
CA GLU A 115 14.44 47.52 -22.30
C GLU A 115 14.57 46.82 -23.67
N VAL A 116 15.38 45.76 -23.74
CA VAL A 116 15.62 45.02 -24.98
C VAL A 116 14.35 44.33 -25.49
N LEU A 117 13.55 43.71 -24.58
CA LEU A 117 12.30 43.04 -24.97
C LEU A 117 11.24 44.03 -25.47
N ARG A 118 11.18 45.25 -24.92
CA ARG A 118 10.27 46.29 -25.41
C ARG A 118 10.63 46.76 -26.83
N LEU A 119 11.91 46.75 -27.21
CA LEU A 119 12.31 47.01 -28.60
C LEU A 119 11.76 45.95 -29.55
N GLY A 120 11.90 44.66 -29.16
CA GLY A 120 11.32 43.54 -29.91
C GLY A 120 9.79 43.60 -29.99
N GLN A 121 9.12 43.96 -28.89
CA GLN A 121 7.67 44.14 -28.85
C GLN A 121 7.21 45.28 -29.79
N ALA A 122 7.94 46.38 -29.82
CA ALA A 122 7.62 47.50 -30.71
C ALA A 122 7.82 47.15 -32.18
N ALA A 123 8.82 46.34 -32.51
CA ALA A 123 9.11 45.87 -33.85
C ALA A 123 8.14 44.80 -34.34
N ASN A 124 7.75 43.88 -33.43
CA ASN A 124 6.77 42.83 -33.72
C ASN A 124 5.78 42.71 -32.55
N PRO A 125 4.67 43.46 -32.58
CA PRO A 125 3.66 43.43 -31.50
C PRO A 125 2.96 42.09 -31.31
N ASP A 126 2.98 41.20 -32.30
CA ASP A 126 2.32 39.91 -32.29
C ASP A 126 3.25 38.74 -31.87
N ALA A 127 4.52 39.06 -31.57
CA ALA A 127 5.53 38.08 -31.20
C ALA A 127 5.24 37.45 -29.82
N ILE A 128 4.67 36.23 -29.81
CA ILE A 128 4.24 35.52 -28.60
C ILE A 128 5.41 35.34 -27.61
N ALA A 129 6.56 34.85 -28.10
CA ALA A 129 7.69 34.58 -27.24
C ALA A 129 8.27 35.86 -26.60
N THR A 130 8.27 37.00 -27.33
CA THR A 130 8.67 38.28 -26.76
C THR A 130 7.77 38.69 -25.60
N HIS A 131 6.45 38.57 -25.74
CA HIS A 131 5.50 38.83 -24.65
C HIS A 131 5.69 37.90 -23.46
N GLU A 132 5.99 36.62 -23.69
CA GLU A 132 6.29 35.67 -22.62
C GLU A 132 7.54 36.05 -21.85
N TRP A 133 8.60 36.41 -22.54
CA TRP A 133 9.83 36.86 -21.89
C TRP A 133 9.68 38.19 -21.19
N LEU A 134 8.84 39.10 -21.70
CA LEU A 134 8.43 40.32 -20.97
C LEU A 134 7.71 39.98 -19.68
N GLY A 135 6.74 39.04 -19.72
CA GLY A 135 6.05 38.58 -18.53
C GLY A 135 7.00 38.02 -17.50
N LEU A 136 7.96 37.17 -17.91
CA LEU A 136 8.99 36.63 -17.02
C LEU A 136 9.92 37.72 -16.45
N ALA A 137 10.32 38.69 -17.27
CA ALA A 137 11.16 39.81 -16.86
C ALA A 137 10.44 40.69 -15.83
N TYR A 138 9.18 41.02 -16.06
CA TYR A 138 8.36 41.76 -15.10
C TYR A 138 8.12 41.01 -13.80
N GLN A 139 7.91 39.68 -13.86
CA GLN A 139 7.85 38.85 -12.63
C GLN A 139 9.15 38.97 -11.83
N GLN A 140 10.31 38.89 -12.49
CA GLN A 140 11.60 38.99 -11.81
C GLN A 140 11.86 40.42 -11.28
N ALA A 141 11.29 41.42 -11.91
CA ALA A 141 11.31 42.83 -11.47
C ALA A 141 10.29 43.15 -10.36
N ASN A 142 9.50 42.14 -9.93
CA ASN A 142 8.39 42.29 -8.98
C ASN A 142 7.32 43.30 -9.44
N GLN A 143 7.01 43.29 -10.74
CA GLN A 143 5.99 44.10 -11.39
C GLN A 143 4.84 43.20 -11.87
N PRO A 144 3.94 42.77 -10.96
CA PRO A 144 2.95 41.75 -11.29
C PRO A 144 1.87 42.22 -12.26
N ALA A 145 1.49 43.49 -12.25
CA ALA A 145 0.48 44.02 -13.15
C ALA A 145 0.95 44.00 -14.62
N GLU A 146 2.18 44.45 -14.87
CA GLU A 146 2.82 44.44 -16.17
C GLU A 146 3.08 43.01 -16.66
N ALA A 147 3.48 42.11 -15.74
CA ALA A 147 3.66 40.69 -16.04
C ALA A 147 2.34 40.04 -16.49
N ILE A 148 1.23 40.30 -15.79
CA ILE A 148 -0.11 39.81 -16.17
C ILE A 148 -0.51 40.36 -17.54
N ALA A 149 -0.28 41.66 -17.81
CA ALA A 149 -0.60 42.27 -19.10
C ALA A 149 0.18 41.59 -20.25
N ALA A 150 1.50 41.40 -20.08
CA ALA A 150 2.34 40.75 -21.06
C ALA A 150 1.92 39.30 -21.34
N PHE A 151 1.69 38.47 -20.30
CA PHE A 151 1.22 37.11 -20.49
C PHE A 151 -0.19 37.03 -21.10
N LYS A 152 -1.11 37.95 -20.74
CA LYS A 152 -2.44 38.02 -21.37
C LYS A 152 -2.33 38.31 -22.87
N THR A 153 -1.46 39.21 -23.28
CA THR A 153 -1.20 39.46 -24.70
C THR A 153 -0.68 38.20 -25.40
N ALA A 154 0.30 37.50 -24.80
CA ALA A 154 0.81 36.26 -25.36
C ALA A 154 -0.31 35.17 -25.52
N VAL A 155 -1.23 35.06 -24.55
CA VAL A 155 -2.36 34.13 -24.62
C VAL A 155 -3.38 34.54 -25.68
N ALA A 156 -3.64 35.85 -25.86
CA ALA A 156 -4.62 36.39 -26.80
C ALA A 156 -4.22 36.16 -28.26
N GLN A 157 -2.92 36.05 -28.58
CA GLN A 157 -2.39 35.77 -29.93
C GLN A 157 -2.72 34.35 -30.46
N GLY A 158 -3.58 33.60 -29.78
CA GLY A 158 -4.28 32.42 -30.31
C GLY A 158 -3.67 31.08 -30.02
N GLN A 159 -2.39 30.99 -29.69
CA GLN A 159 -1.73 29.71 -29.32
C GLN A 159 -0.95 29.84 -28.01
N PRO A 160 -1.63 29.85 -26.86
CA PRO A 160 -0.97 29.97 -25.57
C PRO A 160 0.03 28.83 -25.35
N THR A 161 1.23 29.18 -24.87
CA THR A 161 2.21 28.21 -24.45
C THR A 161 2.05 27.88 -22.95
N LEU A 162 2.72 26.84 -22.49
CA LEU A 162 2.71 26.50 -21.06
C LEU A 162 3.38 27.61 -20.21
N ILE A 163 4.25 28.43 -20.81
CA ILE A 163 4.94 29.55 -20.11
C ILE A 163 3.93 30.63 -19.74
N SER A 164 3.14 31.11 -20.71
CA SER A 164 2.15 32.14 -20.47
C SER A 164 1.02 31.71 -19.55
N ILE A 165 0.49 30.47 -19.72
CA ILE A 165 -0.52 29.90 -18.83
C ILE A 165 0.02 29.79 -17.40
N ARG A 166 1.22 29.23 -17.22
CA ARG A 166 1.86 29.10 -15.92
C ARG A 166 2.11 30.45 -15.27
N GLY A 167 2.58 31.44 -16.05
CA GLY A 167 2.81 32.80 -15.59
C GLY A 167 1.55 33.41 -15.01
N LEU A 168 0.46 33.42 -15.78
CA LEU A 168 -0.84 33.97 -15.38
C LEU A 168 -1.39 33.24 -14.16
N THR A 169 -1.43 31.90 -14.18
CA THR A 169 -1.98 31.10 -13.10
C THR A 169 -1.23 31.35 -11.80
N LYS A 170 0.11 31.38 -11.83
CA LYS A 170 0.93 31.67 -10.64
C LYS A 170 0.74 33.09 -10.11
N LEU A 171 0.66 34.09 -10.97
CA LEU A 171 0.44 35.47 -10.55
C LEU A 171 -0.94 35.68 -9.93
N HIS A 172 -1.99 35.13 -10.54
CA HIS A 172 -3.33 35.13 -9.96
C HIS A 172 -3.40 34.38 -8.63
N SER A 173 -2.77 33.21 -8.54
CA SER A 173 -2.71 32.43 -7.29
C SER A 173 -1.96 33.17 -6.17
N ALA A 174 -0.84 33.84 -6.50
CA ALA A 174 -0.08 34.63 -5.53
C ALA A 174 -0.89 35.85 -5.02
N ALA A 175 -1.71 36.43 -5.86
CA ALA A 175 -2.66 37.50 -5.51
C ALA A 175 -3.93 36.97 -4.83
N LYS A 176 -4.07 35.63 -4.62
CA LYS A 176 -5.27 34.93 -4.10
C LYS A 176 -6.52 35.10 -4.98
N HIS A 177 -6.36 35.44 -6.25
CA HIS A 177 -7.42 35.50 -7.24
C HIS A 177 -7.57 34.13 -7.91
N PHE A 178 -8.05 33.14 -7.14
CA PHE A 178 -8.08 31.74 -7.57
C PHE A 178 -9.09 31.49 -8.70
N ASP A 179 -10.22 32.19 -8.71
CA ASP A 179 -11.21 32.08 -9.78
C ASP A 179 -10.63 32.46 -11.14
N GLU A 180 -9.84 33.54 -11.19
CA GLU A 180 -9.13 33.96 -12.40
C GLU A 180 -8.04 32.95 -12.77
N ALA A 181 -7.36 32.35 -11.78
CA ALA A 181 -6.36 31.34 -12.05
C ALA A 181 -7.00 30.09 -12.70
N PHE A 182 -8.13 29.62 -12.16
CA PHE A 182 -8.87 28.49 -12.76
C PHE A 182 -9.44 28.86 -14.13
N LYS A 183 -9.99 30.03 -14.32
CA LYS A 183 -10.49 30.50 -15.62
C LYS A 183 -9.41 30.49 -16.71
N VAL A 184 -8.16 30.80 -16.37
CA VAL A 184 -7.02 30.69 -17.30
C VAL A 184 -6.82 29.21 -17.69
N LEU A 185 -6.89 28.28 -16.73
CA LEU A 185 -6.71 26.86 -16.98
C LEU A 185 -7.89 26.27 -17.79
N ASP A 186 -9.13 26.64 -17.45
CA ASP A 186 -10.33 26.22 -18.17
C ASP A 186 -10.29 26.70 -19.64
N THR A 187 -9.85 27.95 -19.85
CA THR A 187 -9.65 28.50 -21.20
C THR A 187 -8.56 27.70 -21.94
N ALA A 188 -7.48 27.31 -21.28
CA ALA A 188 -6.45 26.48 -21.89
C ALA A 188 -6.99 25.12 -22.35
N LEU A 189 -7.91 24.50 -21.58
CA LEU A 189 -8.55 23.24 -21.95
C LEU A 189 -9.39 23.32 -23.24
N THR A 190 -9.83 24.50 -23.67
CA THR A 190 -10.58 24.65 -24.92
C THR A 190 -9.68 24.72 -26.18
N LYS A 191 -8.36 24.77 -26.02
CA LYS A 191 -7.41 24.89 -27.14
C LYS A 191 -6.92 23.52 -27.60
N ASP A 192 -6.50 23.42 -28.86
CA ASP A 192 -5.85 22.24 -29.39
C ASP A 192 -4.33 22.38 -29.31
N LYS A 193 -3.67 21.41 -28.72
CA LYS A 193 -2.21 21.38 -28.57
C LYS A 193 -1.67 19.99 -28.88
N PRO A 194 -0.66 19.88 -29.74
CA PRO A 194 -0.14 18.60 -30.19
C PRO A 194 0.86 17.95 -29.24
N GLN A 195 1.26 18.60 -28.13
CA GLN A 195 2.25 18.07 -27.22
C GLN A 195 1.61 17.53 -25.95
N PRO A 196 1.74 16.22 -25.63
CA PRO A 196 1.25 15.63 -24.39
C PRO A 196 1.77 16.35 -23.13
N GLU A 197 3.02 16.83 -23.17
CA GLU A 197 3.69 17.53 -22.06
C GLU A 197 2.99 18.84 -21.71
N PHE A 198 2.40 19.53 -22.70
CA PHE A 198 1.58 20.70 -22.43
C PHE A 198 0.41 20.37 -21.51
N TRP A 199 -0.32 19.31 -21.83
CA TRP A 199 -1.51 18.89 -21.08
C TRP A 199 -1.16 18.36 -19.68
N ILE A 200 -0.05 17.62 -19.56
CA ILE A 200 0.46 17.20 -18.25
C ILE A 200 0.83 18.45 -17.41
N GLY A 201 1.42 19.47 -18.06
CA GLY A 201 1.71 20.74 -17.39
C GLY A 201 0.46 21.50 -16.95
N ILE A 202 -0.64 21.43 -17.69
CA ILE A 202 -1.94 22.01 -17.30
C ILE A 202 -2.50 21.24 -16.08
N ALA A 203 -2.41 19.91 -16.06
CA ALA A 203 -2.81 19.10 -14.92
C ALA A 203 -2.02 19.46 -13.64
N ASP A 204 -0.69 19.69 -13.77
CA ASP A 204 0.15 20.19 -12.67
C ASP A 204 -0.36 21.52 -12.14
N LEU A 205 -0.69 22.46 -13.03
CA LEU A 205 -1.17 23.79 -12.65
C LEU A 205 -2.53 23.75 -11.95
N TYR A 206 -3.46 22.90 -12.38
CA TYR A 206 -4.73 22.66 -11.65
C TYR A 206 -4.47 22.18 -10.23
N ARG A 207 -3.59 21.18 -10.07
CA ARG A 207 -3.20 20.64 -8.75
C ARG A 207 -2.60 21.73 -7.86
N ASP A 208 -1.61 22.46 -8.37
CA ASP A 208 -0.87 23.46 -7.60
C ASP A 208 -1.79 24.64 -7.21
N THR A 209 -2.69 25.07 -8.12
CA THR A 209 -3.69 26.10 -7.85
C THR A 209 -4.70 25.65 -6.82
N GLY A 210 -5.21 24.41 -6.93
CA GLY A 210 -6.15 23.83 -5.99
C GLY A 210 -5.58 23.69 -4.59
N LEU A 211 -4.31 23.26 -4.48
CA LEU A 211 -3.60 23.21 -3.20
C LEU A 211 -3.45 24.59 -2.57
N ALA A 212 -3.09 25.61 -3.36
CA ALA A 212 -2.96 26.99 -2.88
C ALA A 212 -4.30 27.58 -2.44
N ALA A 213 -5.37 27.27 -3.16
CA ALA A 213 -6.75 27.70 -2.86
C ALA A 213 -7.39 26.91 -1.72
N LYS A 214 -6.75 25.80 -1.24
CA LYS A 214 -7.34 24.83 -0.31
C LYS A 214 -8.67 24.25 -0.82
N SER A 215 -8.78 24.09 -2.13
CA SER A 215 -9.96 23.50 -2.78
C SER A 215 -10.14 22.04 -2.40
N LYS A 216 -11.39 21.55 -2.42
CA LYS A 216 -11.65 20.12 -2.28
C LYS A 216 -11.07 19.36 -3.48
N ILE A 217 -10.62 18.14 -3.24
CA ILE A 217 -10.05 17.26 -4.29
C ILE A 217 -11.04 17.06 -5.44
N SER A 218 -12.35 16.90 -5.13
CA SER A 218 -13.41 16.78 -6.14
C SER A 218 -13.44 17.92 -7.14
N ASP A 219 -13.22 19.15 -6.65
CA ASP A 219 -13.40 20.36 -7.45
C ASP A 219 -12.30 20.54 -8.50
N ILE A 220 -11.09 20.05 -8.21
CA ILE A 220 -9.94 20.14 -9.11
C ILE A 220 -9.74 18.89 -9.96
N LYS A 221 -10.26 17.73 -9.50
CA LYS A 221 -10.09 16.42 -10.20
C LYS A 221 -10.58 16.49 -11.63
N THR A 222 -11.73 17.09 -11.88
CA THR A 222 -12.32 17.18 -13.22
C THR A 222 -11.40 17.86 -14.23
N GLY A 223 -10.83 19.02 -13.87
CA GLY A 223 -9.89 19.74 -14.74
C GLY A 223 -8.58 18.97 -14.97
N ILE A 224 -8.07 18.32 -13.92
CA ILE A 224 -6.86 17.49 -14.02
C ILE A 224 -7.11 16.32 -14.97
N ILE A 225 -8.19 15.56 -14.79
CA ILE A 225 -8.48 14.41 -15.63
C ILE A 225 -8.75 14.83 -17.07
N ALA A 226 -9.46 15.95 -17.31
CA ALA A 226 -9.67 16.47 -18.64
C ALA A 226 -8.34 16.80 -19.37
N ALA A 227 -7.38 17.39 -18.66
CA ALA A 227 -6.06 17.67 -19.21
C ALA A 227 -5.29 16.37 -19.50
N LEU A 228 -5.30 15.40 -18.57
CA LEU A 228 -4.63 14.12 -18.76
C LEU A 228 -5.26 13.30 -19.91
N ASP A 229 -6.58 13.35 -20.07
CA ASP A 229 -7.29 12.68 -21.18
C ASP A 229 -6.88 13.27 -22.53
N LYS A 230 -6.69 14.60 -22.62
CA LYS A 230 -6.14 15.24 -23.83
C LYS A 230 -4.70 14.80 -24.11
N ALA A 231 -3.85 14.69 -23.06
CA ALA A 231 -2.49 14.14 -23.21
C ALA A 231 -2.51 12.71 -23.74
N ASN A 232 -3.38 11.86 -23.19
CA ASN A 232 -3.51 10.46 -23.56
C ASN A 232 -4.08 10.27 -24.99
N ALA A 233 -5.03 11.13 -25.40
CA ALA A 233 -5.62 11.12 -26.74
C ALA A 233 -4.58 11.37 -27.84
N LEU A 234 -3.48 12.04 -27.53
CA LEU A 234 -2.35 12.27 -28.43
C LEU A 234 -1.44 11.06 -28.62
N LYS A 235 -1.72 9.95 -27.91
CA LYS A 235 -0.99 8.68 -27.98
C LYS A 235 0.52 8.89 -27.85
N PRO A 236 1.04 9.37 -26.71
CA PRO A 236 2.45 9.63 -26.54
C PRO A 236 3.31 8.38 -26.78
N GLU A 237 4.41 8.51 -27.52
CA GLU A 237 5.33 7.42 -27.81
C GLU A 237 6.52 7.37 -26.83
N SER A 238 6.81 8.50 -26.17
CA SER A 238 7.89 8.59 -25.20
C SER A 238 7.60 7.74 -23.96
N PRO A 239 8.42 6.73 -23.62
CA PRO A 239 8.22 5.92 -22.41
C PRO A 239 8.16 6.77 -21.14
N LEU A 240 8.91 7.86 -21.07
CA LEU A 240 8.91 8.76 -19.93
C LEU A 240 7.55 9.49 -19.81
N THR A 241 7.00 9.95 -20.93
CA THR A 241 5.69 10.64 -20.97
C THR A 241 4.57 9.67 -20.63
N ILE A 242 4.60 8.44 -21.16
CA ILE A 242 3.63 7.38 -20.86
C ILE A 242 3.66 7.04 -19.36
N HIS A 243 4.86 6.85 -18.81
CA HIS A 243 5.04 6.54 -17.38
C HIS A 243 4.48 7.66 -16.50
N ARG A 244 4.85 8.89 -16.81
CA ARG A 244 4.36 10.05 -16.07
C ARG A 244 2.84 10.18 -16.11
N LEU A 245 2.24 9.94 -17.27
CA LEU A 245 0.79 9.97 -17.46
C LEU A 245 0.10 8.84 -16.67
N ALA A 246 0.68 7.63 -16.67
CA ALA A 246 0.19 6.51 -15.88
C ALA A 246 0.23 6.78 -14.38
N ASP A 247 1.34 7.36 -13.88
CA ASP A 247 1.48 7.75 -12.48
C ASP A 247 0.44 8.81 -12.07
N TYR A 248 0.15 9.78 -12.95
CA TYR A 248 -0.90 10.75 -12.70
C TYR A 248 -2.28 10.11 -12.61
N TYR A 249 -2.65 9.25 -13.57
CA TYR A 249 -3.93 8.53 -13.49
C TYR A 249 -4.04 7.68 -12.22
N LYS A 250 -2.97 6.97 -11.84
CA LYS A 250 -2.90 6.21 -10.57
C LYS A 250 -3.13 7.12 -9.37
N LEU A 251 -2.45 8.28 -9.31
CA LEU A 251 -2.57 9.24 -8.22
C LEU A 251 -4.01 9.78 -8.06
N TRP A 252 -4.72 9.97 -9.17
CA TRP A 252 -6.07 10.52 -9.18
C TRP A 252 -7.18 9.44 -9.21
N GLY A 253 -6.80 8.17 -9.02
CA GLY A 253 -7.74 7.05 -8.88
C GLY A 253 -8.36 6.58 -10.20
N GLU A 254 -7.78 6.95 -11.35
CA GLU A 254 -8.17 6.47 -12.67
C GLU A 254 -7.41 5.18 -13.01
N ASN A 255 -7.58 4.16 -12.15
CA ASN A 255 -6.76 2.95 -12.13
C ASN A 255 -6.77 2.20 -13.47
N GLU A 256 -7.91 2.07 -14.13
CA GLU A 256 -7.98 1.40 -15.44
C GLU A 256 -7.17 2.11 -16.53
N LYS A 257 -7.18 3.47 -16.53
CA LYS A 257 -6.37 4.24 -17.49
C LYS A 257 -4.88 4.06 -17.19
N ALA A 258 -4.51 4.07 -15.91
CA ALA A 258 -3.14 3.80 -15.48
C ALA A 258 -2.67 2.40 -15.88
N ILE A 259 -3.50 1.37 -15.65
CA ILE A 259 -3.22 -0.03 -16.04
C ILE A 259 -2.92 -0.13 -17.54
N ARG A 260 -3.77 0.45 -18.40
CA ARG A 260 -3.55 0.43 -19.87
C ARG A 260 -2.20 1.01 -20.26
N LEU A 261 -1.82 2.13 -19.66
CA LEU A 261 -0.54 2.78 -19.95
C LEU A 261 0.65 1.99 -19.40
N PHE A 262 0.56 1.43 -18.20
CA PHE A 262 1.62 0.56 -17.67
C PHE A 262 1.78 -0.73 -18.48
N VAL A 263 0.67 -1.30 -18.99
CA VAL A 263 0.73 -2.45 -19.91
C VAL A 263 1.50 -2.07 -21.19
N SER A 264 1.16 -0.94 -21.82
CA SER A 264 1.89 -0.48 -23.00
C SER A 264 3.37 -0.21 -22.74
N LEU A 265 3.74 0.28 -21.56
CA LEU A 265 5.15 0.43 -21.16
C LEU A 265 5.88 -0.90 -21.06
N ILE A 266 5.23 -1.93 -20.52
CA ILE A 266 5.81 -3.28 -20.42
C ILE A 266 5.96 -3.91 -21.80
N GLU A 267 5.04 -3.65 -22.73
CA GLU A 267 5.14 -4.08 -24.12
C GLU A 267 6.34 -3.43 -24.82
N LEU A 268 6.56 -2.14 -24.61
CA LEU A 268 7.73 -1.41 -25.13
C LEU A 268 9.04 -1.84 -24.45
N SER A 269 9.01 -2.16 -23.17
CA SER A 269 10.19 -2.47 -22.37
C SER A 269 9.88 -3.54 -21.31
N PRO A 270 9.93 -4.83 -21.67
CA PRO A 270 9.53 -5.94 -20.79
C PRO A 270 10.34 -6.07 -19.48
N SER A 271 11.52 -5.48 -19.41
CA SER A 271 12.44 -5.56 -18.28
C SER A 271 12.19 -4.53 -17.16
N LEU A 272 11.17 -3.68 -17.29
CA LEU A 272 10.83 -2.62 -16.31
C LEU A 272 10.18 -3.21 -15.06
N VAL A 273 10.99 -3.74 -14.12
CA VAL A 273 10.51 -4.36 -12.87
C VAL A 273 9.64 -3.40 -12.05
N GLY A 274 10.05 -2.14 -11.90
CA GLY A 274 9.27 -1.15 -11.13
C GLY A 274 7.87 -0.89 -11.72
N VAL A 275 7.73 -0.92 -13.05
CA VAL A 275 6.41 -0.79 -13.70
C VAL A 275 5.55 -2.02 -13.45
N ARG A 276 6.14 -3.22 -13.46
CA ARG A 276 5.42 -4.46 -13.12
C ARG A 276 4.95 -4.47 -11.66
N GLU A 277 5.75 -3.94 -10.74
CA GLU A 277 5.37 -3.80 -9.33
C GLU A 277 4.16 -2.86 -9.17
N GLN A 278 4.19 -1.70 -9.84
CA GLN A 278 3.07 -0.76 -9.84
C GLN A 278 1.81 -1.35 -10.49
N LEU A 279 1.98 -2.10 -11.57
CA LEU A 279 0.87 -2.77 -12.26
C LEU A 279 0.27 -3.88 -11.39
N ALA A 280 1.09 -4.67 -10.71
CA ALA A 280 0.63 -5.68 -9.78
C ALA A 280 -0.17 -5.06 -8.62
N GLU A 281 0.33 -3.94 -8.07
CA GLU A 281 -0.38 -3.19 -7.02
C GLU A 281 -1.76 -2.69 -7.51
N LEU A 282 -1.84 -2.14 -8.73
CA LEU A 282 -3.11 -1.69 -9.30
C LEU A 282 -4.07 -2.86 -9.55
N TYR A 283 -3.57 -3.98 -10.07
CA TYR A 283 -4.40 -5.17 -10.26
C TYR A 283 -4.96 -5.70 -8.93
N LEU A 284 -4.19 -5.66 -7.84
CA LEU A 284 -4.69 -6.05 -6.52
C LEU A 284 -5.77 -5.10 -6.00
N ARG A 285 -5.62 -3.79 -6.21
CA ARG A 285 -6.65 -2.81 -5.86
C ARG A 285 -7.95 -3.00 -6.63
N GLU A 286 -7.87 -3.48 -7.87
CA GLU A 286 -9.01 -3.79 -8.74
C GLU A 286 -9.45 -5.26 -8.62
N GLU A 287 -9.04 -5.96 -7.57
CA GLU A 287 -9.36 -7.37 -7.28
C GLU A 287 -8.97 -8.35 -8.41
N LYS A 288 -8.14 -7.91 -9.36
CA LYS A 288 -7.64 -8.71 -10.49
C LYS A 288 -6.43 -9.56 -10.08
N THR A 289 -6.61 -10.43 -9.09
CA THR A 289 -5.54 -11.20 -8.44
C THR A 289 -4.73 -12.05 -9.42
N LYS A 290 -5.39 -12.64 -10.44
CA LYS A 290 -4.70 -13.45 -11.46
C LYS A 290 -3.71 -12.63 -12.29
N ASP A 291 -4.06 -11.39 -12.65
CA ASP A 291 -3.20 -10.53 -13.45
C ASP A 291 -2.07 -9.95 -12.59
N ALA A 292 -2.33 -9.64 -11.31
CA ALA A 292 -1.28 -9.29 -10.36
C ALA A 292 -0.25 -10.41 -10.22
N THR A 293 -0.70 -11.65 -10.03
CA THR A 293 0.17 -12.84 -9.93
C THR A 293 1.07 -12.97 -11.16
N LYS A 294 0.53 -12.83 -12.38
CA LYS A 294 1.32 -12.87 -13.62
C LYS A 294 2.46 -11.85 -13.64
N GLN A 295 2.21 -10.62 -13.16
CA GLN A 295 3.25 -9.59 -13.11
C GLN A 295 4.33 -9.92 -12.08
N LEU A 296 3.95 -10.38 -10.90
CA LEU A 296 4.87 -10.77 -9.83
C LEU A 296 5.73 -11.96 -10.24
N GLU A 297 5.15 -12.98 -10.87
CA GLU A 297 5.90 -14.12 -11.42
C GLU A 297 6.87 -13.70 -12.54
N ALA A 298 6.46 -12.72 -13.38
CA ALA A 298 7.36 -12.17 -14.39
C ALA A 298 8.56 -11.43 -13.76
N ILE A 299 8.36 -10.77 -12.64
CA ILE A 299 9.45 -10.18 -11.84
C ILE A 299 10.37 -11.28 -11.34
N LEU A 300 9.83 -12.35 -10.75
CA LEU A 300 10.64 -13.43 -10.17
C LEU A 300 11.38 -14.25 -11.23
N ARG A 301 10.85 -14.37 -12.47
CA ARG A 301 11.62 -14.97 -13.59
C ARG A 301 12.89 -14.19 -13.92
N SER A 302 12.86 -12.87 -13.81
CA SER A 302 14.03 -12.00 -14.08
C SER A 302 14.89 -11.74 -12.85
N ARG A 303 14.28 -11.72 -11.67
CA ARG A 303 14.91 -11.44 -10.37
C ARG A 303 14.35 -12.39 -9.31
N PRO A 304 14.84 -13.63 -9.22
CA PRO A 304 14.31 -14.65 -8.28
C PRO A 304 14.40 -14.26 -6.80
N THR A 305 15.25 -13.30 -6.47
CA THR A 305 15.45 -12.78 -5.11
C THR A 305 14.74 -11.45 -4.85
N ASN A 306 13.76 -11.07 -5.67
CA ASN A 306 12.97 -9.87 -5.39
C ASN A 306 12.05 -10.13 -4.18
N GLU A 307 12.48 -9.65 -3.01
CA GLU A 307 11.80 -9.87 -1.74
C GLU A 307 10.37 -9.31 -1.70
N ARG A 308 10.14 -8.15 -2.36
CA ARG A 308 8.81 -7.54 -2.42
C ARG A 308 7.84 -8.40 -3.23
N ALA A 309 8.27 -8.92 -4.39
CA ALA A 309 7.43 -9.78 -5.21
C ALA A 309 7.12 -11.10 -4.50
N LEU A 310 8.11 -11.71 -3.84
CA LEU A 310 7.92 -12.91 -3.02
C LEU A 310 6.93 -12.65 -1.88
N PHE A 311 7.09 -11.55 -1.16
CA PHE A 311 6.23 -11.19 -0.04
C PHE A 311 4.77 -11.02 -0.47
N VAL A 312 4.53 -10.27 -1.56
CA VAL A 312 3.18 -10.06 -2.08
C VAL A 312 2.56 -11.35 -2.61
N LEU A 313 3.35 -12.20 -3.30
CA LEU A 313 2.88 -13.53 -3.72
C LEU A 313 2.54 -14.42 -2.54
N GLY A 314 3.33 -14.39 -1.46
CA GLY A 314 3.03 -15.10 -0.22
C GLY A 314 1.67 -14.69 0.34
N GLY A 315 1.36 -13.39 0.38
CA GLY A 315 0.05 -12.88 0.78
C GLY A 315 -1.08 -13.36 -0.12
N ILE A 316 -0.91 -13.28 -1.44
CA ILE A 316 -1.90 -13.81 -2.40
C ILE A 316 -2.15 -15.31 -2.20
N LYS A 317 -1.08 -16.09 -1.96
CA LYS A 317 -1.20 -17.55 -1.75
C LYS A 317 -1.93 -17.87 -0.45
N ARG A 318 -1.68 -17.12 0.63
CA ARG A 318 -2.43 -17.22 1.88
C ARG A 318 -3.92 -16.95 1.67
N ASP A 319 -4.25 -15.87 0.97
CA ASP A 319 -5.64 -15.47 0.72
C ASP A 319 -6.39 -16.46 -0.20
N LEU A 320 -5.67 -17.27 -0.96
CA LEU A 320 -6.17 -18.39 -1.76
C LEU A 320 -6.14 -19.73 -1.01
N ASP A 321 -5.90 -19.73 0.30
CA ASP A 321 -5.77 -20.92 1.16
C ASP A 321 -4.66 -21.89 0.73
N LYS A 322 -3.66 -21.40 -0.02
CA LYS A 322 -2.48 -22.17 -0.41
C LYS A 322 -1.35 -21.96 0.60
N LEU A 323 -1.59 -22.43 1.82
CA LEU A 323 -0.76 -22.12 2.98
C LEU A 323 0.70 -22.58 2.83
N ASP A 324 0.96 -23.73 2.22
CA ASP A 324 2.33 -24.24 2.01
C ASP A 324 3.11 -23.36 1.02
N GLU A 325 2.46 -22.93 -0.07
CA GLU A 325 3.08 -22.01 -1.03
C GLU A 325 3.36 -20.64 -0.37
N ALA A 326 2.43 -20.15 0.45
CA ALA A 326 2.59 -18.91 1.18
C ALA A 326 3.76 -18.95 2.16
N ALA A 327 3.84 -20.00 2.99
CA ALA A 327 4.95 -20.21 3.93
C ALA A 327 6.30 -20.25 3.20
N ALA A 328 6.40 -21.00 2.09
CA ALA A 328 7.64 -21.11 1.29
C ALA A 328 8.10 -19.75 0.75
N HIS A 329 7.16 -18.89 0.32
CA HIS A 329 7.48 -17.55 -0.13
C HIS A 329 8.00 -16.67 1.01
N PHE A 330 7.33 -16.64 2.17
CA PHE A 330 7.77 -15.85 3.33
C PHE A 330 9.11 -16.34 3.90
N GLU A 331 9.32 -17.66 3.99
CA GLU A 331 10.62 -18.23 4.36
C GLU A 331 11.74 -17.81 3.41
N THR A 332 11.43 -17.75 2.10
CA THR A 332 12.40 -17.30 1.10
C THR A 332 12.74 -15.82 1.29
N VAL A 333 11.74 -14.97 1.57
CA VAL A 333 11.97 -13.55 1.93
C VAL A 333 12.91 -13.47 3.13
N LEU A 334 12.67 -14.22 4.19
CA LEU A 334 13.49 -14.21 5.41
C LEU A 334 14.91 -14.76 5.21
N LYS A 335 15.11 -15.69 4.26
CA LYS A 335 16.44 -16.16 3.85
C LYS A 335 17.22 -15.07 3.11
N ILE A 336 16.56 -14.28 2.26
CA ILE A 336 17.17 -13.19 1.49
C ILE A 336 17.43 -11.99 2.39
N ASN A 337 16.43 -11.58 3.15
CA ASN A 337 16.47 -10.42 4.02
C ASN A 337 15.93 -10.75 5.42
N PRO A 338 16.79 -11.20 6.34
CA PRO A 338 16.38 -11.48 7.73
C PRO A 338 15.84 -10.27 8.50
N LYS A 339 16.05 -9.04 7.97
CA LYS A 339 15.54 -7.80 8.57
C LYS A 339 14.18 -7.36 8.02
N PHE A 340 13.55 -8.18 7.19
CA PHE A 340 12.22 -7.89 6.67
C PHE A 340 11.16 -8.29 7.70
N GLU A 341 10.94 -7.44 8.69
CA GLU A 341 10.08 -7.68 9.85
C GLU A 341 8.67 -8.20 9.50
N PRO A 342 7.93 -7.62 8.51
CA PRO A 342 6.59 -8.09 8.20
C PRO A 342 6.50 -9.57 7.82
N ALA A 343 7.56 -10.14 7.19
CA ALA A 343 7.54 -11.53 6.76
C ALA A 343 7.54 -12.54 7.93
N TYR A 344 8.08 -12.17 9.10
CA TYR A 344 7.98 -13.02 10.28
C TYR A 344 6.53 -13.16 10.75
N TYR A 345 5.76 -12.07 10.75
CA TYR A 345 4.38 -12.09 11.23
C TYR A 345 3.44 -12.75 10.24
N GLU A 346 3.65 -12.53 8.94
CA GLU A 346 2.90 -13.24 7.91
C GLU A 346 3.18 -14.75 7.91
N LEU A 347 4.44 -15.15 8.08
CA LEU A 347 4.82 -16.56 8.23
C LEU A 347 4.20 -17.17 9.49
N ALA A 348 4.27 -16.48 10.62
CA ALA A 348 3.68 -16.93 11.88
C ALA A 348 2.15 -17.09 11.75
N SER A 349 1.48 -16.15 11.07
CA SER A 349 0.05 -16.24 10.77
C SER A 349 -0.28 -17.49 9.94
N VAL A 350 0.45 -17.71 8.85
CA VAL A 350 0.28 -18.90 8.00
C VAL A 350 0.52 -20.19 8.79
N GLN A 351 1.55 -20.22 9.63
CA GLN A 351 1.86 -21.37 10.47
C GLN A 351 0.78 -21.67 11.54
N LEU A 352 0.08 -20.63 12.03
CA LEU A 352 -1.11 -20.82 12.89
C LEU A 352 -2.26 -21.44 12.10
N PHE A 353 -2.54 -20.98 10.88
CA PHE A 353 -3.55 -21.59 10.01
C PHE A 353 -3.22 -23.04 9.61
N GLN A 354 -1.94 -23.37 9.51
CA GLN A 354 -1.45 -24.74 9.27
C GLN A 354 -1.46 -25.63 10.53
N ASP A 355 -1.95 -25.13 11.66
CA ASP A 355 -1.89 -25.79 12.96
C ASP A 355 -0.48 -26.29 13.32
N THR A 356 0.52 -25.43 13.12
CA THR A 356 1.92 -25.70 13.46
C THR A 356 2.45 -24.73 14.53
N PRO A 357 1.85 -24.69 15.74
CA PRO A 357 2.13 -23.68 16.76
C PRO A 357 3.58 -23.67 17.24
N LYS A 358 4.28 -24.81 17.24
CA LYS A 358 5.71 -24.88 17.59
C LYS A 358 6.56 -24.10 16.58
N LYS A 359 6.28 -24.24 15.27
CA LYS A 359 6.97 -23.46 14.23
C LYS A 359 6.65 -21.97 14.34
N THR A 360 5.39 -21.63 14.67
CA THR A 360 4.98 -20.24 14.94
C THR A 360 5.86 -19.61 16.00
N LEU A 361 6.01 -20.28 17.17
CA LEU A 361 6.85 -19.79 18.25
C LEU A 361 8.32 -19.64 17.85
N GLU A 362 8.88 -20.61 17.11
CA GLU A 362 10.24 -20.52 16.59
C GLU A 362 10.42 -19.30 15.67
N THR A 363 9.45 -19.03 14.83
CA THR A 363 9.45 -17.87 13.92
C THR A 363 9.39 -16.56 14.71
N LEU A 364 8.51 -16.47 15.71
CA LEU A 364 8.35 -15.29 16.55
C LEU A 364 9.58 -15.04 17.44
N ILE A 365 10.21 -16.08 17.98
CA ILE A 365 11.47 -15.99 18.73
C ILE A 365 12.61 -15.43 17.84
N LYS A 366 12.63 -15.79 16.54
CA LYS A 366 13.61 -15.22 15.61
C LYS A 366 13.35 -13.73 15.38
N ALA A 367 12.09 -13.31 15.32
CA ALA A 367 11.73 -11.89 15.24
C ALA A 367 12.15 -11.12 16.50
N ASP A 368 11.89 -11.66 17.69
CA ASP A 368 12.26 -11.03 18.98
C ASP A 368 13.76 -10.79 19.15
N LYS A 369 14.60 -11.59 18.50
CA LYS A 369 16.06 -11.38 18.51
C LYS A 369 16.52 -10.16 17.73
N GLN A 370 15.67 -9.63 16.85
CA GLN A 370 16.03 -8.58 15.91
C GLN A 370 15.20 -7.31 16.09
N PHE A 371 13.96 -7.44 16.56
CA PHE A 371 13.00 -6.36 16.65
C PHE A 371 12.48 -6.21 18.08
N LYS A 372 11.92 -5.06 18.39
CA LYS A 372 11.20 -4.85 19.65
C LYS A 372 9.89 -5.64 19.64
N ALA A 373 9.45 -6.04 20.81
CA ALA A 373 8.15 -6.68 20.98
C ALA A 373 7.04 -5.79 20.39
N THR A 374 6.13 -6.41 19.63
CA THR A 374 4.97 -5.76 19.02
C THR A 374 3.69 -6.47 19.46
N PHE A 375 2.55 -5.77 19.37
CA PHE A 375 1.25 -6.39 19.60
C PHE A 375 1.09 -7.69 18.81
N ILE A 376 1.42 -7.69 17.50
CA ILE A 376 1.23 -8.83 16.62
C ILE A 376 2.08 -10.02 17.08
N ASN A 377 3.34 -9.79 17.44
CA ASN A 377 4.23 -10.84 17.92
C ASN A 377 3.63 -11.52 19.15
N ARG A 378 3.28 -10.73 20.18
CA ARG A 378 2.73 -11.26 21.43
C ARG A 378 1.35 -11.90 21.25
N PHE A 379 0.52 -11.32 20.42
CA PHE A 379 -0.80 -11.88 20.12
C PHE A 379 -0.69 -13.28 19.47
N TYR A 380 0.15 -13.42 18.43
CA TYR A 380 0.36 -14.71 17.78
C TYR A 380 1.09 -15.72 18.68
N ALA A 381 2.01 -15.28 19.54
CA ALA A 381 2.61 -16.14 20.55
C ALA A 381 1.54 -16.64 21.55
N GLY A 382 0.64 -15.78 21.98
CA GLY A 382 -0.50 -16.14 22.83
C GLY A 382 -1.39 -17.19 22.18
N LEU A 383 -1.75 -17.01 20.90
CA LEU A 383 -2.54 -18.00 20.15
C LEU A 383 -1.79 -19.34 20.00
N ALA A 384 -0.51 -19.29 19.66
CA ALA A 384 0.31 -20.50 19.53
C ALA A 384 0.45 -21.26 20.86
N HIS A 385 0.62 -20.55 21.98
CA HIS A 385 0.62 -21.16 23.30
C HIS A 385 -0.75 -21.73 23.68
N SER A 386 -1.86 -21.07 23.27
CA SER A 386 -3.21 -21.60 23.45
C SER A 386 -3.40 -22.91 22.70
N SER A 387 -2.98 -22.98 21.42
CA SER A 387 -3.03 -24.23 20.63
C SER A 387 -2.14 -25.35 21.20
N LEU A 388 -1.09 -25.00 21.95
CA LEU A 388 -0.24 -25.96 22.68
C LEU A 388 -0.75 -26.28 24.09
N HIS A 389 -1.96 -25.83 24.45
CA HIS A 389 -2.55 -25.98 25.79
C HIS A 389 -1.69 -25.39 26.93
N GLN A 390 -0.77 -24.44 26.60
CA GLN A 390 0.08 -23.74 27.55
C GLN A 390 -0.61 -22.45 28.01
N PHE A 391 -1.77 -22.56 28.62
CA PHE A 391 -2.68 -21.45 28.87
C PHE A 391 -2.11 -20.33 29.75
N SER A 392 -1.28 -20.66 30.74
CA SER A 392 -0.59 -19.62 31.53
C SER A 392 0.32 -18.75 30.67
N ARG A 393 1.09 -19.36 29.75
CA ARG A 393 1.94 -18.62 28.79
C ARG A 393 1.12 -17.87 27.75
N ALA A 394 -0.01 -18.43 27.34
CA ALA A 394 -0.95 -17.75 26.45
C ALA A 394 -1.44 -16.44 27.09
N ILE A 395 -1.88 -16.51 28.35
CA ILE A 395 -2.35 -15.36 29.12
C ILE A 395 -1.22 -14.32 29.25
N GLU A 396 -0.01 -14.71 29.65
CA GLU A 396 1.15 -13.81 29.76
C GLU A 396 1.39 -13.03 28.47
N ASN A 397 1.44 -13.73 27.32
CA ASN A 397 1.67 -13.10 26.03
C ASN A 397 0.49 -12.22 25.60
N LEU A 398 -0.75 -12.63 25.83
CA LEU A 398 -1.93 -11.82 25.51
C LEU A 398 -2.03 -10.55 26.37
N LEU A 399 -1.64 -10.61 27.65
CA LEU A 399 -1.57 -9.43 28.51
C LEU A 399 -0.46 -8.47 28.05
N GLU A 400 0.72 -8.96 27.69
CA GLU A 400 1.78 -8.13 27.10
C GLU A 400 1.32 -7.49 25.79
N ALA A 401 0.56 -8.22 24.95
CA ALA A 401 -0.05 -7.66 23.76
C ALA A 401 -1.05 -6.53 24.09
N GLU A 402 -1.88 -6.71 25.13
CA GLU A 402 -2.82 -5.67 25.57
C GLU A 402 -2.08 -4.40 26.00
N GLU A 403 -1.02 -4.52 26.80
CA GLU A 403 -0.20 -3.38 27.24
C GLU A 403 0.44 -2.63 26.06
N LEU A 404 1.02 -3.37 25.10
CA LEU A 404 1.61 -2.79 23.88
C LEU A 404 0.58 -2.04 23.04
N ALA A 405 -0.62 -2.60 22.90
CA ALA A 405 -1.70 -1.94 22.17
C ALA A 405 -2.22 -0.68 22.88
N GLN A 406 -2.34 -0.70 24.21
CA GLN A 406 -2.73 0.47 25.00
C GLN A 406 -1.75 1.62 24.87
N ALA A 407 -0.46 1.33 24.65
CA ALA A 407 0.59 2.34 24.50
C ALA A 407 0.53 3.10 23.16
N GLY A 408 -0.11 2.56 22.11
CA GLY A 408 -0.13 3.25 20.82
C GLY A 408 -1.04 2.67 19.72
N GLU A 409 -1.64 1.50 19.93
CA GLU A 409 -2.42 0.78 18.90
C GLU A 409 -3.77 0.29 19.44
N GLN A 410 -4.50 1.13 20.21
CA GLN A 410 -5.75 0.75 20.88
C GLN A 410 -6.82 0.14 19.96
N ASN A 411 -6.82 0.48 18.69
CA ASN A 411 -7.70 -0.10 17.68
C ASN A 411 -7.50 -1.60 17.45
N ARG A 412 -6.39 -2.19 17.90
CA ARG A 412 -6.13 -3.62 17.85
C ARG A 412 -6.81 -4.40 18.98
N LEU A 413 -7.23 -3.73 20.04
CA LEU A 413 -7.98 -4.33 21.16
C LEU A 413 -9.45 -4.49 20.76
N THR A 414 -9.71 -5.45 19.90
CA THR A 414 -11.05 -5.78 19.39
C THR A 414 -11.78 -6.77 20.30
N HIS A 415 -13.09 -6.97 20.06
CA HIS A 415 -13.85 -8.04 20.70
C HIS A 415 -13.21 -9.43 20.49
N PHE A 416 -12.62 -9.67 19.32
CA PHE A 416 -11.91 -10.92 19.01
C PHE A 416 -10.67 -11.11 19.90
N PHE A 417 -9.89 -10.07 20.14
CA PHE A 417 -8.76 -10.12 21.05
C PHE A 417 -9.20 -10.53 22.46
N TYR A 418 -10.24 -9.87 23.01
CA TYR A 418 -10.74 -10.19 24.33
C TYR A 418 -11.41 -11.56 24.41
N PHE A 419 -12.02 -12.03 23.34
CA PHE A 419 -12.48 -13.42 23.27
C PHE A 419 -11.33 -14.41 23.42
N GLN A 420 -10.22 -14.23 22.70
CA GLN A 420 -9.05 -15.13 22.82
C GLN A 420 -8.43 -15.09 24.23
N LEU A 421 -8.35 -13.91 24.84
CA LEU A 421 -7.87 -13.77 26.21
C LEU A 421 -8.84 -14.43 27.21
N GLY A 422 -10.14 -14.25 27.03
CA GLY A 422 -11.18 -14.90 27.85
C GLY A 422 -11.12 -16.42 27.76
N ALA A 423 -10.96 -16.96 26.54
CA ALA A 423 -10.80 -18.39 26.31
C ALA A 423 -9.53 -18.94 26.96
N ALA A 424 -8.41 -18.22 26.91
CA ALA A 424 -7.19 -18.62 27.60
C ALA A 424 -7.37 -18.68 29.13
N TYR A 425 -8.07 -17.71 29.72
CA TYR A 425 -8.43 -17.71 31.14
C TYR A 425 -9.37 -18.86 31.51
N GLU A 426 -10.40 -19.13 30.68
CA GLU A 426 -11.34 -20.24 30.87
C GLU A 426 -10.60 -21.58 30.89
N ARG A 427 -9.79 -21.85 29.87
CA ARG A 427 -8.98 -23.07 29.78
C ARG A 427 -7.95 -23.19 30.90
N ASN A 428 -7.51 -22.06 31.45
CA ASN A 428 -6.65 -22.01 32.65
C ASN A 428 -7.45 -22.08 33.95
N ARG A 429 -8.78 -22.40 33.91
CA ARG A 429 -9.72 -22.53 35.02
C ARG A 429 -9.89 -21.26 35.88
N GLN A 430 -9.56 -20.09 35.33
CA GLN A 430 -9.77 -18.80 35.98
C GLN A 430 -11.13 -18.20 35.56
N TYR A 431 -12.20 -18.93 35.86
CA TYR A 431 -13.57 -18.70 35.36
C TYR A 431 -14.12 -17.30 35.64
N ASP A 432 -13.89 -16.75 36.84
CA ASP A 432 -14.39 -15.42 37.18
C ASP A 432 -13.68 -14.30 36.39
N THR A 433 -12.41 -14.50 36.08
CA THR A 433 -11.65 -13.58 35.20
C THR A 433 -12.09 -13.76 33.75
N ALA A 434 -12.22 -14.99 33.28
CA ALA A 434 -12.70 -15.30 31.94
C ALA A 434 -14.06 -14.62 31.68
N ALA A 435 -15.00 -14.75 32.62
CA ALA A 435 -16.32 -14.12 32.48
C ALA A 435 -16.26 -12.59 32.34
N LYS A 436 -15.40 -11.92 33.12
CA LYS A 436 -15.20 -10.46 33.00
C LYS A 436 -14.67 -10.09 31.61
N ILE A 437 -13.74 -10.88 31.08
CA ILE A 437 -13.12 -10.62 29.76
C ILE A 437 -14.10 -10.95 28.64
N PHE A 438 -14.87 -12.03 28.71
CA PHE A 438 -15.92 -12.33 27.74
C PHE A 438 -17.01 -11.25 27.74
N ASN A 439 -17.44 -10.79 28.92
CA ASN A 439 -18.40 -9.69 29.02
C ASN A 439 -17.85 -8.39 28.43
N LYS A 440 -16.51 -8.14 28.51
CA LYS A 440 -15.86 -7.02 27.83
C LYS A 440 -15.94 -7.19 26.29
N ALA A 441 -15.71 -8.40 25.77
CA ALA A 441 -15.86 -8.69 24.35
C ALA A 441 -17.31 -8.49 23.86
N ILE A 442 -18.30 -8.98 24.60
CA ILE A 442 -19.72 -8.81 24.31
C ILE A 442 -20.13 -7.33 24.37
N GLY A 443 -19.62 -6.58 25.36
CA GLY A 443 -19.86 -5.13 25.48
C GLY A 443 -19.33 -4.33 24.29
N MET A 444 -18.24 -4.77 23.65
CA MET A 444 -17.68 -4.16 22.44
C MET A 444 -18.46 -4.53 21.17
N SER A 445 -19.02 -5.73 21.13
CA SER A 445 -19.81 -6.24 20.01
C SER A 445 -21.03 -7.01 20.56
N PRO A 446 -22.17 -6.31 20.75
CA PRO A 446 -23.37 -6.90 21.38
C PRO A 446 -24.04 -8.04 20.60
N GLU A 447 -23.59 -8.33 19.40
CA GLU A 447 -24.02 -9.46 18.57
C GLU A 447 -22.92 -10.52 18.40
N TYR A 448 -21.87 -10.46 19.22
CA TYR A 448 -20.77 -11.42 19.12
C TYR A 448 -21.17 -12.76 19.76
N HIS A 449 -21.95 -13.54 19.03
CA HIS A 449 -22.54 -14.81 19.45
C HIS A 449 -21.51 -15.83 19.94
N ASN A 450 -20.28 -15.87 19.38
CA ASN A 450 -19.22 -16.75 19.85
C ASN A 450 -18.89 -16.54 21.33
N ALA A 451 -18.69 -15.29 21.76
CA ALA A 451 -18.39 -15.00 23.16
C ALA A 451 -19.59 -15.28 24.08
N MET A 452 -20.81 -15.04 23.61
CA MET A 452 -22.03 -15.37 24.36
C MET A 452 -22.15 -16.88 24.58
N ASN A 453 -22.03 -17.67 23.53
CA ASN A 453 -22.10 -19.12 23.64
C ASN A 453 -20.98 -19.65 24.54
N TYR A 454 -19.76 -19.14 24.36
CA TYR A 454 -18.61 -19.61 25.14
C TYR A 454 -18.75 -19.32 26.63
N LEU A 455 -19.17 -18.10 26.99
CA LEU A 455 -19.42 -17.73 28.39
C LEU A 455 -20.59 -18.51 28.97
N GLY A 456 -21.69 -18.65 28.21
CA GLY A 456 -22.86 -19.41 28.65
C GLY A 456 -22.55 -20.90 28.85
N TYR A 457 -21.84 -21.52 27.90
CA TYR A 457 -21.40 -22.91 28.03
C TYR A 457 -20.47 -23.10 29.24
N MET A 458 -19.48 -22.21 29.42
CA MET A 458 -18.59 -22.25 30.59
C MET A 458 -19.39 -22.24 31.90
N TRP A 459 -20.38 -21.37 32.05
CA TRP A 459 -21.22 -21.31 33.25
C TRP A 459 -22.07 -22.57 33.42
N ALA A 460 -22.63 -23.13 32.34
CA ALA A 460 -23.39 -24.37 32.36
C ALA A 460 -22.49 -25.54 32.78
N ASP A 461 -21.31 -25.66 32.20
CA ASP A 461 -20.40 -26.77 32.46
C ASP A 461 -19.96 -26.84 33.93
N ILE A 462 -19.58 -25.69 34.51
CA ILE A 462 -19.22 -25.64 35.93
C ILE A 462 -20.42 -25.53 36.91
N ASN A 463 -21.64 -25.59 36.37
CA ASN A 463 -22.90 -25.53 37.13
C ASN A 463 -23.02 -24.25 37.98
N ARG A 464 -22.66 -23.08 37.41
CA ARG A 464 -22.74 -21.77 38.05
C ARG A 464 -23.47 -20.79 37.15
N ASN A 465 -24.09 -19.75 37.73
CA ASN A 465 -24.73 -18.65 36.99
C ASN A 465 -25.67 -19.13 35.86
N LEU A 466 -26.47 -20.16 36.10
CA LEU A 466 -27.30 -20.81 35.07
C LEU A 466 -28.34 -19.85 34.45
N ASP A 467 -28.78 -18.82 35.16
CA ASP A 467 -29.70 -17.81 34.61
C ASP A 467 -28.99 -16.91 33.56
N GLU A 468 -27.75 -16.49 33.85
CA GLU A 468 -26.92 -15.77 32.90
C GLU A 468 -26.57 -16.67 31.69
N ALA A 469 -26.18 -17.91 31.94
CA ALA A 469 -25.93 -18.90 30.89
C ALA A 469 -27.15 -19.06 29.96
N THR A 470 -28.35 -19.13 30.52
CA THR A 470 -29.59 -19.25 29.76
C THR A 470 -29.77 -18.08 28.82
N THR A 471 -29.63 -16.87 29.35
CA THR A 471 -29.78 -15.64 28.55
C THR A 471 -28.77 -15.61 27.38
N LEU A 472 -27.52 -15.95 27.65
CA LEU A 472 -26.43 -15.88 26.68
C LEU A 472 -26.55 -16.97 25.58
N ILE A 473 -26.82 -18.22 25.99
CA ILE A 473 -26.92 -19.34 25.04
C ILE A 473 -28.15 -19.18 24.15
N ILE A 474 -29.32 -18.79 24.70
CA ILE A 474 -30.51 -18.54 23.90
C ILE A 474 -30.22 -17.44 22.87
N LYS A 475 -29.64 -16.33 23.30
CA LYS A 475 -29.31 -15.22 22.38
C LYS A 475 -28.31 -15.64 21.29
N ALA A 476 -27.31 -16.45 21.62
CA ALA A 476 -26.38 -17.00 20.61
C ALA A 476 -27.09 -17.89 19.60
N ASN A 477 -28.03 -18.73 20.04
CA ASN A 477 -28.85 -19.59 19.16
C ASN A 477 -29.83 -18.77 18.31
N GLU A 478 -30.38 -17.66 18.82
CA GLU A 478 -31.23 -16.76 18.03
C GLU A 478 -30.45 -16.10 16.88
N LEU A 479 -29.16 -15.77 17.12
CA LEU A 479 -28.29 -15.15 16.11
C LEU A 479 -27.80 -16.16 15.07
N GLU A 480 -27.54 -17.42 15.46
CA GLU A 480 -27.05 -18.51 14.62
C GLU A 480 -27.82 -19.82 14.90
N PRO A 481 -29.10 -19.94 14.44
CA PRO A 481 -29.99 -21.02 14.85
C PRO A 481 -29.57 -22.44 14.42
N ASP A 482 -28.81 -22.54 13.33
CA ASP A 482 -28.35 -23.83 12.78
C ASP A 482 -26.88 -24.13 13.10
N ASN A 483 -26.31 -23.42 14.07
CA ASN A 483 -24.99 -23.71 14.58
C ASN A 483 -25.04 -24.86 15.59
N ALA A 484 -24.61 -26.05 15.17
CA ALA A 484 -24.69 -27.27 15.96
C ALA A 484 -24.01 -27.13 17.34
N ALA A 485 -22.89 -26.43 17.45
CA ALA A 485 -22.22 -26.21 18.73
C ALA A 485 -23.04 -25.35 19.69
N TYR A 486 -23.85 -24.42 19.19
CA TYR A 486 -24.72 -23.59 20.02
C TYR A 486 -25.96 -24.35 20.45
N VAL A 487 -26.49 -25.19 19.55
CA VAL A 487 -27.60 -26.10 19.86
C VAL A 487 -27.19 -27.14 20.90
N ASP A 488 -25.97 -27.70 20.79
CA ASP A 488 -25.39 -28.59 21.82
C ASP A 488 -25.25 -27.87 23.17
N SER A 489 -24.71 -26.63 23.15
CA SER A 489 -24.59 -25.84 24.38
C SER A 489 -25.96 -25.56 25.04
N LEU A 490 -27.02 -25.39 24.25
CA LEU A 490 -28.40 -25.24 24.76
C LEU A 490 -28.90 -26.56 25.39
N GLY A 491 -28.66 -27.67 24.70
CA GLY A 491 -28.97 -29.00 25.22
C GLY A 491 -28.24 -29.31 26.52
N TRP A 492 -26.93 -29.02 26.58
CA TRP A 492 -26.13 -29.18 27.80
C TRP A 492 -26.62 -28.28 28.95
N LEU A 493 -26.98 -27.01 28.64
CA LEU A 493 -27.59 -26.12 29.64
C LEU A 493 -28.89 -26.70 30.22
N TYR A 494 -29.80 -27.22 29.38
CA TYR A 494 -31.01 -27.87 29.84
C TYR A 494 -30.71 -29.11 30.71
N PHE A 495 -29.71 -29.90 30.32
CA PHE A 495 -29.24 -31.02 31.13
C PHE A 495 -28.79 -30.56 32.53
N ARG A 496 -27.99 -29.48 32.61
CA ARG A 496 -27.53 -28.93 33.89
C ARG A 496 -28.64 -28.33 34.74
N GLN A 497 -29.75 -27.92 34.11
CA GLN A 497 -30.98 -27.47 34.79
C GLN A 497 -31.89 -28.64 35.23
N GLY A 498 -31.54 -29.89 34.93
CA GLY A 498 -32.37 -31.05 35.21
C GLY A 498 -33.56 -31.25 34.25
N LYS A 499 -33.60 -30.55 33.14
CA LYS A 499 -34.63 -30.61 32.07
C LYS A 499 -34.18 -31.63 31.03
N PHE A 500 -34.20 -32.92 31.36
CA PHE A 500 -33.53 -33.94 30.57
C PHE A 500 -34.23 -34.23 29.24
N ASP A 501 -35.55 -34.11 29.14
CA ASP A 501 -36.30 -34.31 27.88
C ASP A 501 -36.03 -33.16 26.90
N GLU A 502 -36.01 -31.92 27.37
CA GLU A 502 -35.65 -30.75 26.57
C GLU A 502 -34.18 -30.80 26.13
N ALA A 503 -33.29 -31.24 27.06
CA ALA A 503 -31.88 -31.46 26.76
C ALA A 503 -31.71 -32.46 25.60
N LEU A 504 -32.34 -33.60 25.71
CA LEU A 504 -32.26 -34.67 24.68
C LEU A 504 -32.80 -34.15 23.31
N THR A 505 -33.85 -33.35 23.32
CA THR A 505 -34.42 -32.79 22.11
C THR A 505 -33.41 -31.92 21.36
N GLU A 506 -32.74 -30.97 22.06
CA GLU A 506 -31.76 -30.10 21.43
C GLU A 506 -30.46 -30.85 21.07
N LEU A 507 -30.00 -31.77 21.88
CA LEU A 507 -28.82 -32.58 21.58
C LEU A 507 -29.00 -33.45 20.34
N LEU A 508 -30.19 -34.06 20.17
CA LEU A 508 -30.52 -34.80 18.93
C LEU A 508 -30.60 -33.88 17.71
N ARG A 509 -31.09 -32.66 17.90
CA ARG A 509 -31.07 -31.64 16.84
C ARG A 509 -29.62 -31.26 16.46
N ALA A 510 -28.72 -31.08 17.45
CA ALA A 510 -27.31 -30.84 17.20
C ALA A 510 -26.65 -32.00 16.43
N ALA A 511 -26.95 -33.24 16.79
CA ALA A 511 -26.46 -34.42 16.08
C ALA A 511 -26.96 -34.50 14.63
N GLU A 512 -28.19 -34.11 14.34
CA GLU A 512 -28.70 -34.05 12.95
C GLU A 512 -28.00 -32.93 12.13
N LEU A 513 -27.72 -31.79 12.74
CA LEU A 513 -26.98 -30.71 12.10
C LEU A 513 -25.53 -31.07 11.74
N THR A 514 -24.96 -32.05 12.48
CA THR A 514 -23.58 -32.56 12.24
C THR A 514 -23.55 -33.93 11.60
N LYS A 515 -24.62 -34.42 10.99
CA LYS A 515 -24.71 -35.80 10.46
C LYS A 515 -23.61 -36.17 9.46
N ASP A 516 -23.15 -35.20 8.65
CA ASP A 516 -22.09 -35.41 7.66
C ASP A 516 -20.68 -35.42 8.29
N GLU A 517 -20.49 -34.69 9.39
CA GLU A 517 -19.27 -34.65 10.21
C GLU A 517 -19.64 -34.74 11.70
N PRO A 518 -19.97 -35.93 12.22
CA PRO A 518 -20.44 -36.10 13.58
C PRO A 518 -19.39 -35.69 14.64
N ASP A 519 -19.84 -35.00 15.70
CA ASP A 519 -19.04 -34.58 16.83
C ASP A 519 -19.19 -35.55 18.02
N SER A 520 -18.07 -36.02 18.54
CA SER A 520 -18.03 -36.96 19.70
C SER A 520 -18.63 -36.35 20.96
N THR A 521 -18.47 -35.04 21.19
CA THR A 521 -19.00 -34.34 22.39
C THR A 521 -20.52 -34.38 22.42
N ILE A 522 -21.16 -34.14 21.26
CA ILE A 522 -22.62 -34.18 21.15
C ILE A 522 -23.14 -35.57 21.53
N PHE A 523 -22.50 -36.65 21.04
CA PHE A 523 -22.90 -38.02 21.40
C PHE A 523 -22.61 -38.38 22.85
N GLU A 524 -21.56 -37.82 23.46
CA GLU A 524 -21.29 -37.93 24.89
C GLU A 524 -22.44 -37.28 25.70
N HIS A 525 -22.86 -36.06 25.35
CA HIS A 525 -23.97 -35.35 26.00
C HIS A 525 -25.31 -36.07 25.80
N ILE A 526 -25.58 -36.63 24.60
CA ILE A 526 -26.77 -37.47 24.35
C ILE A 526 -26.79 -38.68 25.28
N GLY A 527 -25.66 -39.34 25.47
CA GLY A 527 -25.52 -40.46 26.39
C GLY A 527 -25.82 -40.07 27.83
N ASP A 528 -25.30 -38.93 28.27
CA ASP A 528 -25.56 -38.39 29.62
C ASP A 528 -27.05 -38.07 29.83
N ALA A 529 -27.71 -37.48 28.83
CA ALA A 529 -29.15 -37.20 28.87
C ALA A 529 -30.00 -38.49 28.93
N HIS A 530 -29.68 -39.48 28.12
CA HIS A 530 -30.35 -40.78 28.19
C HIS A 530 -30.13 -41.48 29.53
N GLN A 531 -28.93 -41.43 30.11
CA GLN A 531 -28.65 -41.98 31.42
C GLN A 531 -29.49 -41.30 32.50
N ALA A 532 -29.60 -40.00 32.50
CA ALA A 532 -30.40 -39.22 33.44
C ALA A 532 -31.91 -39.56 33.33
N LEU A 533 -32.39 -39.91 32.12
CA LEU A 533 -33.76 -40.38 31.85
C LEU A 533 -33.95 -41.87 32.18
N GLY A 534 -32.95 -42.57 32.72
CA GLY A 534 -33.04 -44.01 33.04
C GLY A 534 -32.99 -44.94 31.81
N GLN A 535 -32.59 -44.44 30.65
CA GLN A 535 -32.56 -45.21 29.40
C GLN A 535 -31.15 -45.79 29.15
N ALA A 536 -30.70 -46.67 30.02
CA ALA A 536 -29.32 -47.19 30.08
C ALA A 536 -28.79 -47.76 28.74
N ASP A 537 -29.62 -48.52 28.00
CA ASP A 537 -29.18 -49.10 26.71
C ASP A 537 -28.91 -48.02 25.67
N LYS A 538 -29.74 -46.95 25.61
CA LYS A 538 -29.54 -45.82 24.70
C LYS A 538 -28.35 -44.97 25.10
N ALA A 539 -28.15 -44.78 26.42
CA ALA A 539 -26.97 -44.08 26.93
C ALA A 539 -25.68 -44.79 26.50
N LYS A 540 -25.63 -46.12 26.71
CA LYS A 540 -24.48 -46.91 26.30
C LYS A 540 -24.24 -46.85 24.79
N ALA A 541 -25.28 -46.90 23.95
CA ALA A 541 -25.15 -46.80 22.51
C ALA A 541 -24.61 -45.41 22.07
N ALA A 542 -25.06 -44.35 22.71
CA ALA A 542 -24.55 -42.97 22.41
C ALA A 542 -23.07 -42.82 22.84
N TRP A 543 -22.69 -43.29 24.00
CA TRP A 543 -21.28 -43.26 24.44
C TRP A 543 -20.37 -44.15 23.57
N GLN A 544 -20.87 -45.31 23.08
CA GLN A 544 -20.15 -46.13 22.10
C GLN A 544 -19.91 -45.37 20.82
N ARG A 545 -20.92 -44.61 20.36
CA ARG A 545 -20.77 -43.76 19.17
C ARG A 545 -19.77 -42.62 19.38
N ALA A 546 -19.76 -41.99 20.56
CA ALA A 546 -18.74 -41.01 20.94
C ALA A 546 -17.33 -41.63 20.90
N HIS A 547 -17.17 -42.85 21.44
CA HIS A 547 -15.89 -43.57 21.43
C HIS A 547 -15.39 -43.83 20.00
N GLU A 548 -16.25 -44.38 19.12
CA GLU A 548 -15.89 -44.61 17.71
C GLU A 548 -15.41 -43.33 17.01
N LEU A 549 -16.04 -42.20 17.29
CA LEU A 549 -15.66 -40.90 16.72
C LEU A 549 -14.32 -40.41 17.26
N LEU A 550 -14.06 -40.61 18.55
CA LEU A 550 -12.77 -40.26 19.17
C LEU A 550 -11.63 -41.13 18.61
N ASP A 551 -11.85 -42.43 18.39
CA ASP A 551 -10.87 -43.32 17.77
C ASP A 551 -10.51 -42.83 16.34
N VAL A 552 -11.51 -42.48 15.52
CA VAL A 552 -11.30 -41.92 14.18
C VAL A 552 -10.53 -40.60 14.24
N GLN A 553 -10.77 -39.78 15.25
CA GLN A 553 -10.02 -38.53 15.44
C GLN A 553 -8.56 -38.81 15.80
N LEU A 554 -8.32 -39.76 16.71
CA LEU A 554 -6.98 -40.17 17.11
C LEU A 554 -6.15 -40.72 15.95
N GLU A 555 -6.76 -41.49 15.04
CA GLU A 555 -6.09 -42.00 13.84
C GLU A 555 -5.68 -40.90 12.86
N LYS A 556 -6.47 -39.82 12.76
CA LYS A 556 -6.23 -38.72 11.85
C LYS A 556 -5.16 -37.72 12.34
N VAL A 557 -4.98 -37.64 13.65
CA VAL A 557 -4.08 -36.63 14.25
C VAL A 557 -2.68 -37.21 14.45
N LYS A 558 -1.65 -36.61 13.87
CA LYS A 558 -0.25 -37.06 13.99
C LYS A 558 0.30 -36.99 15.41
N ALA A 559 -0.22 -36.10 16.23
CA ALA A 559 0.16 -35.95 17.63
C ALA A 559 -1.10 -35.58 18.43
N PRO A 560 -1.82 -36.59 19.00
CA PRO A 560 -3.00 -36.33 19.81
C PRO A 560 -2.66 -35.46 21.01
N ASP A 561 -3.57 -34.53 21.33
CA ASP A 561 -3.41 -33.64 22.47
C ASP A 561 -3.97 -34.21 23.78
N ALA A 562 -3.68 -33.53 24.88
CA ALA A 562 -4.17 -33.95 26.21
C ALA A 562 -5.70 -33.97 26.27
N TYR A 563 -6.38 -33.05 25.58
CA TYR A 563 -7.83 -32.92 25.61
C TYR A 563 -8.53 -34.15 24.98
N LEU A 564 -8.02 -34.61 23.83
CA LEU A 564 -8.58 -35.77 23.14
C LEU A 564 -8.45 -37.05 23.97
N PHE A 565 -7.30 -37.25 24.65
CA PHE A 565 -7.13 -38.37 25.58
C PHE A 565 -8.00 -38.20 26.83
N GLU A 566 -8.22 -36.98 27.34
CA GLU A 566 -9.13 -36.78 28.48
C GLU A 566 -10.58 -37.12 28.11
N GLN A 567 -11.05 -36.69 26.93
CA GLN A 567 -12.39 -37.08 26.43
C GLN A 567 -12.52 -38.60 26.28
N LEU A 568 -11.53 -39.25 25.66
CA LEU A 568 -11.53 -40.70 25.53
C LEU A 568 -11.61 -41.40 26.88
N GLY A 569 -10.84 -40.96 27.86
CA GLY A 569 -10.89 -41.47 29.23
C GLY A 569 -12.25 -41.27 29.89
N ASN A 570 -12.90 -40.12 29.68
CA ASN A 570 -14.24 -39.87 30.20
C ASN A 570 -15.29 -40.82 29.60
N VAL A 571 -15.24 -41.04 28.28
CA VAL A 571 -16.16 -41.95 27.58
C VAL A 571 -15.93 -43.39 28.00
N HIS A 572 -14.69 -43.86 28.12
CA HIS A 572 -14.37 -45.20 28.68
C HIS A 572 -14.93 -45.39 30.09
N HIS A 573 -14.77 -44.37 30.95
CA HIS A 573 -15.32 -44.41 32.29
C HIS A 573 -16.85 -44.56 32.30
N LYS A 574 -17.57 -43.80 31.47
CA LYS A 574 -19.04 -43.92 31.31
C LYS A 574 -19.47 -45.27 30.76
N LEU A 575 -18.66 -45.90 29.93
CA LEU A 575 -18.88 -47.26 29.42
C LEU A 575 -18.52 -48.37 30.45
N GLY A 576 -17.99 -48.01 31.62
CA GLY A 576 -17.56 -48.95 32.65
C GLY A 576 -16.19 -49.61 32.39
N GLN A 577 -15.41 -49.10 31.48
CA GLN A 577 -14.08 -49.55 31.05
C GLN A 577 -13.01 -48.83 31.90
N ALA A 578 -12.84 -49.29 33.15
CA ALA A 578 -12.04 -48.56 34.14
C ALA A 578 -10.53 -48.50 33.81
N ASP A 579 -9.98 -49.60 33.27
CA ASP A 579 -8.55 -49.68 32.96
C ASP A 579 -8.20 -48.83 31.73
N GLU A 580 -9.04 -48.86 30.70
CA GLU A 580 -8.91 -48.04 29.50
C GLU A 580 -9.07 -46.56 29.83
N ALA A 581 -10.02 -46.22 30.69
CA ALA A 581 -10.20 -44.85 31.17
C ALA A 581 -8.94 -44.34 31.87
N LYS A 582 -8.35 -45.14 32.72
CA LYS A 582 -7.14 -44.78 33.45
C LYS A 582 -5.93 -44.62 32.51
N ASP A 583 -5.77 -45.50 31.52
CA ASP A 583 -4.70 -45.39 30.51
C ASP A 583 -4.83 -44.07 29.70
N ALA A 584 -6.04 -43.76 29.24
CA ALA A 584 -6.30 -42.54 28.49
C ALA A 584 -6.06 -41.28 29.35
N TRP A 585 -6.55 -41.21 30.57
CA TRP A 585 -6.28 -40.10 31.49
C TRP A 585 -4.80 -39.98 31.86
N GLN A 586 -4.05 -41.11 31.98
CA GLN A 586 -2.61 -41.10 32.23
C GLN A 586 -1.86 -40.44 31.04
N ARG A 587 -2.20 -40.79 29.80
CA ARG A 587 -1.63 -40.17 28.59
C ARG A 587 -1.95 -38.69 28.53
N SER A 588 -3.17 -38.30 28.85
CA SER A 588 -3.56 -36.89 28.95
C SER A 588 -2.70 -36.14 29.98
N TYR A 589 -2.52 -36.76 31.17
CA TYR A 589 -1.73 -36.19 32.26
C TYR A 589 -0.24 -36.04 31.91
N GLU A 590 0.32 -36.98 31.18
CA GLU A 590 1.72 -36.91 30.70
C GLU A 590 1.97 -35.76 29.73
N ILE A 591 0.96 -35.41 28.93
CA ILE A 591 1.03 -34.30 27.99
C ILE A 591 0.80 -32.97 28.73
N THR A 592 -0.25 -32.90 29.55
CA THR A 592 -0.64 -31.69 30.28
C THR A 592 -1.11 -32.05 31.70
N PRO A 593 -0.24 -32.03 32.73
CA PRO A 593 -0.62 -32.32 34.10
C PRO A 593 -1.66 -31.32 34.63
N THR A 594 -2.83 -31.81 35.01
CA THR A 594 -3.88 -31.03 35.67
C THR A 594 -4.30 -31.68 36.98
N GLU A 595 -4.79 -30.90 37.96
CA GLU A 595 -5.30 -31.41 39.23
C GLU A 595 -6.52 -32.31 39.00
N SER A 596 -7.40 -31.97 38.05
CA SER A 596 -8.57 -32.80 37.70
C SER A 596 -8.17 -34.19 37.19
N LEU A 597 -7.15 -34.28 36.33
CA LEU A 597 -6.65 -35.57 35.86
C LEU A 597 -5.99 -36.36 37.02
N ARG A 598 -5.27 -35.65 37.89
CA ARG A 598 -4.69 -36.26 39.08
C ARG A 598 -5.75 -36.85 40.01
N GLU A 599 -6.87 -36.13 40.23
CA GLU A 599 -8.01 -36.64 41.02
C GLU A 599 -8.68 -37.83 40.33
N LYS A 600 -8.86 -37.84 39.01
CA LYS A 600 -9.38 -38.95 38.23
C LYS A 600 -8.48 -40.19 38.32
N LEU A 601 -7.16 -40.03 38.29
CA LEU A 601 -6.17 -41.10 38.37
C LEU A 601 -6.01 -41.65 39.79
N HIS A 602 -6.15 -40.77 40.78
CA HIS A 602 -5.97 -41.11 42.20
C HIS A 602 -7.17 -40.61 43.03
N PRO A 603 -8.36 -41.17 42.82
CA PRO A 603 -9.52 -40.75 43.60
C PRO A 603 -9.25 -40.93 45.11
N ALA A 604 -9.46 -39.86 45.87
CA ALA A 604 -9.34 -39.91 47.32
C ALA A 604 -10.18 -41.07 47.84
N LYS A 605 -9.59 -41.98 48.65
CA LYS A 605 -10.35 -43.03 49.32
C LYS A 605 -11.44 -42.35 50.13
N LYS A 606 -12.71 -42.54 49.74
CA LYS A 606 -13.82 -42.18 50.60
C LYS A 606 -13.64 -42.97 51.90
N GLU A 607 -13.19 -42.27 52.96
CA GLU A 607 -13.30 -42.82 54.31
C GLU A 607 -14.80 -43.07 54.55
N GLY A 608 -15.14 -44.38 54.71
CA GLY A 608 -16.50 -44.85 54.91
C GLY A 608 -17.03 -44.57 56.32
#